data_4d5c656b2f21633f6a5d498604e934da
#
_entry.id   4d5c656b2f21633f6a5d498604e934da
#
_cell.length_a   1.000
_cell.length_b   1.000
_cell.length_c   1.000
_cell.angle_alpha   90.00
_cell.angle_beta   90.00
_cell.angle_gamma   90.00
#
_symmetry.space_group_name_H-M   'P 1'
#
loop_
_entity.id
_entity.type
_entity.pdbx_description
1 polymer ?
#
loop_
_entity_poly.entity_id
_entity_poly.type
_entity_poly.pdbx_seq_one_letter_code
_entity_poly.pdbx_strand_id
1 'polypeptide(L)'
;MNNYIIENKNILGKYRNVRNELLNKTDKYILSDYPITLEKQMIIKTYRQDLREFINNNEIKILAGDMVEFPQQPDFINLNIIY
;
A
#
# COMPACT_ATOMS: atom_id res chain seq x y z
N MET A 1 31.01 8.91 3.25
CA MET A 1 29.93 8.56 2.62
C MET A 1 28.88 7.88 3.38
N ASN A 2 27.87 7.90 2.88
CA ASN A 2 26.71 8.05 3.57
C ASN A 2 25.83 6.84 3.55
N ASN A 3 26.18 5.88 4.44
CA ASN A 3 25.37 4.70 4.69
C ASN A 3 23.94 5.07 5.09
N TYR A 4 23.79 6.22 5.69
CA TYR A 4 22.49 6.72 6.13
C TYR A 4 21.51 6.89 4.97
N ILE A 5 21.99 7.47 3.85
CA ILE A 5 21.15 7.65 2.67
C ILE A 5 20.80 6.30 2.03
N ILE A 6 21.76 5.38 2.03
CA ILE A 6 21.54 4.03 1.49
C ILE A 6 20.48 3.29 2.30
N GLU A 7 20.56 3.38 3.62
CA GLU A 7 19.58 2.77 4.51
C GLU A 7 18.18 3.33 4.29
N ASN A 8 18.06 4.64 4.11
CA ASN A 8 16.78 5.28 3.87
C ASN A 8 16.17 4.85 2.52
N LYS A 9 16.99 4.68 1.50
CA LYS A 9 16.53 4.15 0.21
C LYS A 9 16.06 2.71 0.34
N ASN A 10 16.74 1.88 1.15
CA ASN A 10 16.32 0.51 1.41
C ASN A 10 14.97 0.47 2.13
N ILE A 11 14.75 1.38 3.06
CA ILE A 11 13.48 1.49 3.77
C ILE A 11 12.36 1.86 2.79
N LEU A 12 12.62 2.80 1.90
CA LEU A 12 11.65 3.20 0.88
C LEU A 12 11.28 2.01 -0.02
N GLY A 13 12.28 1.21 -0.41
CA GLY A 13 12.06 0.00 -1.18
C GLY A 13 11.18 -1.02 -0.46
N LYS A 14 11.35 -1.17 0.84
CA LYS A 14 10.51 -2.07 1.64
C LYS A 14 9.06 -1.61 1.64
N TYR A 15 8.81 -0.31 1.78
CA TYR A 15 7.45 0.23 1.71
C TYR A 15 6.85 -0.02 0.34
N ARG A 16 7.61 0.18 -0.73
CA ARG A 16 7.14 -0.09 -2.09
C ARG A 16 6.78 -1.56 -2.30
N ASN A 17 7.57 -2.47 -1.77
CA ASN A 17 7.32 -3.90 -1.89
C ASN A 17 6.01 -4.29 -1.20
N VAL A 18 5.78 -3.80 0.00
CA VAL A 18 4.53 -4.07 0.72
C VAL A 18 3.35 -3.48 -0.04
N ARG A 19 3.46 -2.23 -0.50
CA ARG A 19 2.42 -1.59 -1.30
C ARG A 19 2.07 -2.41 -2.53
N ASN A 20 3.08 -2.87 -3.26
CA ASN A 20 2.87 -3.64 -4.48
C ASN A 20 2.19 -4.97 -4.18
N GLU A 21 2.55 -5.61 -3.09
CA GLU A 21 1.90 -6.85 -2.68
C GLU A 21 0.43 -6.62 -2.31
N LEU A 22 0.12 -5.53 -1.62
CA LEU A 22 -1.26 -5.19 -1.31
C LEU A 22 -2.08 -4.91 -2.58
N LEU A 23 -1.49 -4.23 -3.55
CA LEU A 23 -2.13 -4.02 -4.85
C LEU A 23 -2.38 -5.35 -5.56
N ASN A 24 -1.39 -6.24 -5.60
CA ASN A 24 -1.54 -7.55 -6.23
C ASN A 24 -2.65 -8.37 -5.58
N LYS A 25 -2.71 -8.37 -4.26
CA LYS A 25 -3.72 -9.16 -3.53
C LYS A 25 -5.12 -8.60 -3.67
N THR A 26 -5.26 -7.34 -4.04
CA THR A 26 -6.57 -6.72 -4.22
C THR A 26 -7.03 -6.66 -5.67
N ASP A 27 -6.20 -7.05 -6.63
CA ASP A 27 -6.55 -7.01 -8.06
C ASP A 27 -7.83 -7.77 -8.38
N LYS A 28 -8.01 -8.95 -7.78
CA LYS A 28 -9.18 -9.79 -8.07
C LYS A 28 -10.51 -9.12 -7.73
N TYR A 29 -10.53 -8.23 -6.75
CA TYR A 29 -11.77 -7.62 -6.29
C TYR A 29 -12.33 -6.58 -7.25
N ILE A 30 -11.51 -6.07 -8.18
CA ILE A 30 -11.95 -5.06 -9.13
C ILE A 30 -12.30 -5.65 -10.50
N LEU A 31 -12.21 -6.97 -10.64
CA LEU A 31 -12.65 -7.65 -11.85
C LEU A 31 -14.17 -7.59 -11.96
N SER A 32 -14.67 -7.39 -13.18
CA SER A 32 -16.10 -7.16 -13.40
C SER A 32 -16.98 -8.34 -13.00
N ASP A 33 -16.43 -9.55 -13.04
CA ASP A 33 -17.16 -10.78 -12.69
C ASP A 33 -16.89 -11.27 -11.27
N TYR A 34 -16.12 -10.54 -10.48
CA TYR A 34 -15.89 -10.95 -9.10
C TYR A 34 -17.14 -10.70 -8.27
N PRO A 35 -17.61 -11.71 -7.49
CA PRO A 35 -18.87 -11.60 -6.76
C PRO A 35 -18.76 -10.71 -5.53
N ILE A 36 -18.87 -9.42 -5.73
CA ILE A 36 -18.78 -8.40 -4.69
C ILE A 36 -19.79 -7.30 -5.00
N THR A 37 -20.32 -6.65 -3.98
CA THR A 37 -21.24 -5.53 -4.20
C THR A 37 -20.51 -4.34 -4.81
N LEU A 38 -21.22 -3.52 -5.57
CA LEU A 38 -20.65 -2.32 -6.14
C LEU A 38 -20.09 -1.39 -5.07
N GLU A 39 -20.81 -1.26 -3.97
CA GLU A 39 -20.37 -0.42 -2.84
C GLU A 39 -19.01 -0.88 -2.29
N LYS A 40 -18.87 -2.19 -2.04
CA LYS A 40 -17.61 -2.75 -1.55
C LYS A 40 -16.51 -2.62 -2.59
N GLN A 41 -16.82 -2.80 -3.87
CA GLN A 41 -15.85 -2.62 -4.94
C GLN A 41 -15.31 -1.19 -4.98
N MET A 42 -16.20 -0.21 -4.77
CA MET A 42 -15.78 1.19 -4.73
C MET A 42 -14.85 1.48 -3.55
N ILE A 43 -15.12 0.88 -2.40
CA ILE A 43 -14.26 1.00 -1.22
C ILE A 43 -12.86 0.44 -1.54
N ILE A 44 -12.80 -0.70 -2.19
CA ILE A 44 -11.53 -1.31 -2.58
C ILE A 44 -10.79 -0.43 -3.58
N LYS A 45 -11.48 0.14 -4.56
CA LYS A 45 -10.87 1.02 -5.55
C LYS A 45 -10.26 2.27 -4.87
N THR A 46 -10.95 2.84 -3.89
CA THR A 46 -10.42 3.96 -3.11
C THR A 46 -9.17 3.55 -2.34
N TYR A 47 -9.21 2.40 -1.68
CA TYR A 47 -8.06 1.86 -0.97
C TYR A 47 -6.85 1.69 -1.90
N ARG A 48 -7.08 1.13 -3.09
CA ARG A 48 -6.01 0.92 -4.07
C ARG A 48 -5.43 2.24 -4.56
N GLN A 49 -6.26 3.26 -4.73
CA GLN A 49 -5.76 4.57 -5.12
C GLN A 49 -4.92 5.19 -4.01
N ASP A 50 -5.34 5.05 -2.76
CA ASP A 50 -4.56 5.50 -1.62
C ASP A 50 -3.20 4.79 -1.57
N LEU A 51 -3.17 3.50 -1.88
CA LEU A 51 -1.91 2.74 -1.97
C LEU A 51 -0.99 3.30 -3.05
N ARG A 52 -1.54 3.60 -4.23
CA ARG A 52 -0.74 4.15 -5.33
C ARG A 52 -0.11 5.49 -4.97
N GLU A 53 -0.82 6.31 -4.22
CA GLU A 53 -0.36 7.64 -3.82
C GLU A 53 0.49 7.62 -2.56
N PHE A 54 0.45 6.54 -1.81
CA PHE A 54 1.05 6.44 -0.47
C PHE A 54 2.53 6.78 -0.46
N ILE A 55 3.30 6.21 -1.37
CA ILE A 55 4.75 6.42 -1.38
C ILE A 55 5.08 7.88 -1.69
N ASN A 56 4.46 8.45 -2.72
CA ASN A 56 4.72 9.84 -3.09
C ASN A 56 4.33 10.80 -1.97
N ASN A 57 3.21 10.53 -1.31
CA ASN A 57 2.71 11.41 -0.25
C ASN A 57 3.56 11.34 1.02
N ASN A 58 4.31 10.25 1.21
CA ASN A 58 5.06 10.02 2.44
C ASN A 58 6.57 9.90 2.21
N GLU A 59 7.04 10.13 0.99
CA GLU A 59 8.44 9.91 0.64
C GLU A 59 9.39 10.68 1.55
N ILE A 60 9.12 11.94 1.81
CA ILE A 60 10.00 12.77 2.65
C ILE A 60 10.05 12.21 4.06
N LYS A 61 8.90 11.82 4.62
CA LYS A 61 8.84 11.25 5.96
C LYS A 61 9.58 9.92 6.04
N ILE A 62 9.39 9.06 5.03
CA ILE A 62 10.05 7.76 4.99
C ILE A 62 11.56 7.94 4.92
N LEU A 63 12.04 8.83 4.06
CA LEU A 63 13.47 9.07 3.91
C LEU A 63 14.07 9.74 5.14
N ALA A 64 13.26 10.46 5.91
CA ALA A 64 13.70 11.06 7.17
C ALA A 64 13.74 10.06 8.33
N GLY A 65 13.28 8.82 8.09
CA GLY A 65 13.26 7.79 9.13
C GLY A 65 11.98 7.79 9.97
N ASP A 66 11.00 8.60 9.62
CA ASP A 66 9.73 8.62 10.34
C ASP A 66 8.94 7.35 10.07
N MET A 67 8.22 6.87 11.05
CA MET A 67 7.29 5.77 10.86
C MET A 67 6.01 6.30 10.21
N VAL A 68 5.59 5.68 9.14
CA VAL A 68 4.33 6.02 8.46
C VAL A 68 3.47 4.77 8.37
N GLU A 69 2.16 4.96 8.50
CA GLU A 69 1.21 3.86 8.44
C GLU A 69 0.62 3.75 7.04
N PHE A 70 0.48 2.50 6.57
CA PHE A 70 -0.23 2.22 5.34
C PHE A 70 -1.70 2.60 5.47
N PRO A 71 -2.37 2.90 4.34
CA PRO A 71 -3.83 3.07 4.36
C PRO A 71 -4.51 1.89 5.03
N GLN A 72 -5.57 2.15 5.77
CA GLN A 72 -6.29 1.11 6.48
C GLN A 72 -6.96 0.16 5.49
N GLN A 73 -6.73 -1.15 5.67
CA GLN A 73 -7.36 -2.16 4.84
C GLN A 73 -8.86 -2.20 5.08
N PRO A 74 -9.67 -2.40 4.02
CA PRO A 74 -11.10 -2.63 4.21
C PRO A 74 -11.34 -3.84 5.14
N ASP A 75 -12.27 -3.71 6.07
CA ASP A 75 -12.49 -4.72 7.10
C ASP A 75 -13.13 -6.00 6.60
N PHE A 76 -13.72 -5.97 5.40
CA PHE A 76 -14.39 -7.13 4.82
C PHE A 76 -13.47 -8.03 3.98
N ILE A 77 -12.18 -7.69 3.89
CA ILE A 77 -11.20 -8.53 3.19
C ILE A 77 -10.04 -8.84 4.13
N ASN A 78 -9.42 -9.99 3.89
CA ASN A 78 -8.24 -10.40 4.67
C ASN A 78 -7.09 -10.63 3.70
N LEU A 79 -6.07 -9.79 3.80
CA LEU A 79 -4.94 -9.83 2.88
C LEU A 79 -3.78 -10.68 3.40
N ASN A 80 -3.81 -11.05 4.67
CA ASN A 80 -2.76 -11.88 5.30
C ASN A 80 -1.35 -11.33 5.11
N ILE A 81 -1.21 -10.01 5.15
CA ILE A 81 0.09 -9.37 5.05
C ILE A 81 0.48 -8.80 6.40
N ILE A 82 1.69 -9.11 6.82
CA ILE A 82 2.29 -8.56 8.04
C ILE A 82 3.38 -7.57 7.59
N TYR A 83 3.23 -6.32 7.98
CA TYR A 83 4.19 -5.28 7.65
C TYR A 83 4.58 -4.42 8.83
#